data_640b4d30f7d793e1db62f8d1eeeea1f8
#
_entry.id   640b4d30f7d793e1db62f8d1eeeea1f8
#
_cell.length_a   1.000
_cell.length_b   1.000
_cell.length_c   1.000
_cell.angle_alpha   90.00
_cell.angle_beta   90.00
_cell.angle_gamma   90.00
#
_symmetry.space_group_name_H-M   'P 1'
#
loop_
_entity.id
_entity.type
_entity.pdbx_description
1 polymer ?
#
loop_
_entity_poly.entity_id
_entity_poly.type
_entity_poly.pdbx_seq_one_letter_code
_entity_poly.pdbx_strand_id
1 'polypeptide(L)'
;MRHRLSVLPLAVGWCALAAPLRAQAIDARLVGLGGLHLGRSGSLMRYNAAYRAVPERKEQAGGGGKFTIPIPLGLIKFFHDHPISNLDNDPLFDPKSPTFNPVATLDLILNPPLYYEVREAPTPTNDVIFTVAKDSLIVDLGKAQVLIPEDEFGLGGSGRPFGLGFGIHGVHIGVTGFVQDKVGFTLNDSLRAFLKDAHPAAHQTAYDLLADGLVQGGFAPELGFAGRIWGTEDRALYVGASVHYYQGVGYTSARGPAGFTTGDTIFTGNNPVTPDLDLTIAYSQFGNSFGHGVGSDFGVVWVAGPFEVGAGINDIGAKLTWSDTRIERWTWDTAGDSLSKSLVANHVESHTRLPVSYVANLAYSLPGGTTVGADVLDRGRGTVLHVGAEHRAGPLAVRGGISRDERKKVQFGWGGGLRLGPLGFDVGFWTHSHSFSNVRGITMATSLTVY
;
A
#
# COMPACT_ATOMS: atom_id res chain seq x y z
N MET A 1 -25.74 -24.90 -0.56
CA MET A 1 -25.62 -23.86 -1.61
C MET A 1 -25.54 -22.41 -1.08
N ARG A 2 -25.40 -22.14 0.20
CA ARG A 2 -25.40 -20.78 0.80
C ARG A 2 -24.04 -20.26 1.27
N HIS A 3 -22.93 -20.98 1.05
CA HIS A 3 -21.60 -20.59 1.54
C HIS A 3 -20.69 -19.89 0.48
N ARG A 4 -21.20 -19.67 -0.74
CA ARG A 4 -20.41 -19.05 -1.83
C ARG A 4 -20.36 -17.52 -1.81
N LEU A 5 -21.23 -16.85 -1.04
CA LEU A 5 -21.34 -15.38 -1.02
C LEU A 5 -20.35 -14.67 -0.08
N SER A 6 -19.56 -15.41 0.71
CA SER A 6 -18.71 -14.79 1.75
C SER A 6 -17.28 -14.44 1.29
N VAL A 7 -16.81 -14.98 0.19
CA VAL A 7 -15.43 -14.73 -0.30
C VAL A 7 -15.37 -13.51 -1.21
N LEU A 8 -16.38 -13.30 -2.05
CA LEU A 8 -16.43 -12.19 -2.99
C LEU A 8 -16.49 -10.80 -2.32
N PRO A 9 -17.39 -10.55 -1.32
CA PRO A 9 -17.38 -9.29 -0.59
C PRO A 9 -16.09 -9.10 0.23
N LEU A 10 -15.45 -10.18 0.69
CA LEU A 10 -14.13 -10.08 1.32
C LEU A 10 -13.06 -9.68 0.30
N ALA A 11 -12.99 -10.30 -0.87
CA ALA A 11 -12.02 -9.97 -1.90
C ALA A 11 -12.24 -8.56 -2.46
N VAL A 12 -13.48 -8.16 -2.73
CA VAL A 12 -13.83 -6.79 -3.17
C VAL A 12 -13.58 -5.78 -2.05
N GLY A 13 -13.89 -6.12 -0.81
CA GLY A 13 -13.57 -5.32 0.38
C GLY A 13 -12.05 -5.19 0.57
N TRP A 14 -11.29 -6.23 0.32
CA TRP A 14 -9.82 -6.22 0.36
C TRP A 14 -9.22 -5.39 -0.77
N CYS A 15 -9.72 -5.52 -1.99
CA CYS A 15 -9.30 -4.66 -3.11
C CYS A 15 -9.64 -3.19 -2.83
N ALA A 16 -10.80 -2.90 -2.25
CA ALA A 16 -11.19 -1.55 -1.87
C ALA A 16 -10.39 -1.01 -0.68
N LEU A 17 -9.91 -1.86 0.23
CA LEU A 17 -9.07 -1.47 1.37
C LEU A 17 -7.57 -1.41 1.00
N ALA A 18 -7.08 -2.26 0.11
CA ALA A 18 -5.72 -2.20 -0.40
C ALA A 18 -5.52 -1.06 -1.43
N ALA A 19 -6.58 -0.68 -2.16
CA ALA A 19 -6.60 0.47 -3.06
C ALA A 19 -6.07 1.77 -2.40
N PRO A 20 -6.45 2.13 -1.16
CA PRO A 20 -6.00 3.36 -0.54
C PRO A 20 -4.50 3.46 -0.25
N LEU A 21 -3.77 2.37 -0.10
CA LEU A 21 -2.32 2.43 0.17
C LEU A 21 -1.52 2.90 -1.05
N ARG A 22 -2.00 2.52 -2.22
CA ARG A 22 -1.52 3.09 -3.49
C ARG A 22 -2.29 4.35 -3.89
N ALA A 23 -3.45 4.65 -3.26
CA ALA A 23 -4.22 5.83 -3.54
C ALA A 23 -3.47 7.14 -3.29
N GLN A 24 -2.44 7.12 -2.44
CA GLN A 24 -1.52 8.25 -2.31
C GLN A 24 -0.69 8.47 -3.58
N ALA A 25 -0.45 7.39 -4.33
CA ALA A 25 0.22 7.44 -5.62
C ALA A 25 -0.77 7.58 -6.80
N ILE A 26 -2.10 7.56 -6.57
CA ILE A 26 -3.09 7.78 -7.64
C ILE A 26 -3.21 9.28 -8.01
N ASP A 27 -2.77 10.17 -7.15
CA ASP A 27 -2.61 11.58 -7.52
C ASP A 27 -1.58 11.67 -8.66
N ALA A 28 -2.08 12.00 -9.86
CA ALA A 28 -1.25 12.07 -11.07
C ALA A 28 -0.11 13.09 -10.94
N ARG A 29 -0.30 14.16 -10.14
CA ARG A 29 0.74 15.12 -9.83
C ARG A 29 1.87 14.46 -9.03
N LEU A 30 1.51 13.67 -8.03
CA LEU A 30 2.48 12.95 -7.19
C LEU A 30 3.23 11.90 -8.01
N VAL A 31 2.51 11.15 -8.87
CA VAL A 31 3.10 10.18 -9.81
C VAL A 31 4.10 10.87 -10.74
N GLY A 32 3.71 12.01 -11.33
CA GLY A 32 4.59 12.79 -12.22
C GLY A 32 5.83 13.37 -11.53
N LEU A 33 5.78 13.55 -10.21
CA LEU A 33 6.90 13.97 -9.37
C LEU A 33 7.73 12.80 -8.81
N GLY A 34 7.47 11.56 -9.26
CA GLY A 34 8.15 10.36 -8.74
C GLY A 34 7.80 10.04 -7.28
N GLY A 35 6.64 10.49 -6.79
CA GLY A 35 6.22 10.32 -5.40
C GLY A 35 6.55 11.49 -4.47
N LEU A 36 7.27 12.50 -4.95
CA LEU A 36 7.68 13.67 -4.16
C LEU A 36 6.46 14.52 -3.73
N HIS A 37 6.41 14.81 -2.45
CA HIS A 37 5.47 15.77 -1.85
C HIS A 37 6.07 17.18 -1.90
N LEU A 38 5.78 17.92 -2.94
CA LEU A 38 6.41 19.21 -3.19
C LEU A 38 5.60 20.36 -2.58
N GLY A 39 6.23 21.12 -1.68
CA GLY A 39 5.68 22.34 -1.09
C GLY A 39 4.37 22.12 -0.33
N ARG A 40 3.54 23.16 -0.25
CA ARG A 40 2.21 23.07 0.35
C ARG A 40 1.25 22.26 -0.54
N SER A 41 1.35 20.96 -0.48
CA SER A 41 0.43 20.04 -1.17
C SER A 41 -0.57 19.44 -0.18
N GLY A 42 -1.79 19.14 -0.64
CA GLY A 42 -2.78 18.46 0.18
C GLY A 42 -2.30 17.10 0.70
N SER A 43 -1.41 16.43 -0.03
CA SER A 43 -0.78 15.19 0.39
C SER A 43 0.20 15.41 1.56
N LEU A 44 1.05 16.45 1.49
CA LEU A 44 2.01 16.75 2.55
C LEU A 44 1.34 17.23 3.84
N MET A 45 0.24 17.99 3.73
CA MET A 45 -0.55 18.42 4.89
C MET A 45 -1.10 17.26 5.73
N ARG A 46 -1.25 16.08 5.13
CA ARG A 46 -1.69 14.86 5.82
C ARG A 46 -0.60 14.22 6.66
N TYR A 47 0.68 14.53 6.36
CA TYR A 47 1.86 13.99 7.08
C TYR A 47 2.58 15.02 7.90
N ASN A 48 2.31 16.31 7.69
CA ASN A 48 2.89 17.38 8.49
C ASN A 48 1.83 18.46 8.74
N ALA A 49 1.25 18.46 9.92
CA ALA A 49 0.17 19.35 10.30
C ALA A 49 0.54 20.85 10.22
N ALA A 50 1.84 21.21 10.34
CA ALA A 50 2.28 22.59 10.26
C ALA A 50 2.06 23.21 8.86
N TYR A 51 2.02 22.41 7.79
CA TYR A 51 1.75 22.92 6.44
C TYR A 51 0.36 23.53 6.26
N ARG A 52 -0.55 23.26 7.17
CA ARG A 52 -1.89 23.91 7.18
C ARG A 52 -1.82 25.41 7.43
N ALA A 53 -0.78 25.86 8.13
CA ALA A 53 -0.57 27.29 8.43
C ALA A 53 0.41 27.98 7.47
N VAL A 54 1.17 27.24 6.67
CA VAL A 54 2.11 27.83 5.71
C VAL A 54 1.32 28.49 4.58
N PRO A 55 1.50 29.78 4.28
CA PRO A 55 0.79 30.47 3.22
C PRO A 55 1.20 29.93 1.83
N GLU A 56 0.27 29.96 0.89
CA GLU A 56 0.60 29.65 -0.50
C GLU A 56 1.52 30.70 -1.07
N ARG A 57 2.60 30.28 -1.73
CA ARG A 57 3.47 31.19 -2.45
C ARG A 57 2.89 31.51 -3.82
N LYS A 58 3.03 32.76 -4.26
CA LYS A 58 2.56 33.21 -5.57
C LYS A 58 3.19 32.40 -6.71
N GLU A 59 4.48 32.04 -6.59
CA GLU A 59 5.19 31.24 -7.56
C GLU A 59 4.72 29.77 -7.59
N GLN A 60 4.17 29.30 -6.50
CA GLN A 60 3.53 27.98 -6.38
C GLN A 60 2.02 28.03 -6.53
N ALA A 61 1.48 29.17 -6.99
CA ALA A 61 0.05 29.38 -7.08
C ALA A 61 -0.63 28.22 -7.81
N GLY A 62 -1.47 27.51 -7.09
CA GLY A 62 -2.11 26.28 -7.54
C GLY A 62 -1.48 24.97 -7.02
N GLY A 63 -0.46 25.05 -6.16
CA GLY A 63 0.11 23.87 -5.49
C GLY A 63 -0.80 23.26 -4.43
N GLY A 64 -1.75 24.03 -3.92
CA GLY A 64 -2.72 23.63 -2.91
C GLY A 64 -4.09 23.34 -3.48
N GLY A 65 -4.24 22.27 -4.27
CA GLY A 65 -5.59 21.82 -4.63
C GLY A 65 -6.40 21.52 -3.38
N LYS A 66 -7.62 22.04 -3.30
CA LYS A 66 -8.51 21.79 -2.17
C LYS A 66 -8.95 20.34 -2.12
N PHE A 67 -9.11 19.74 -3.28
CA PHE A 67 -9.56 18.36 -3.41
C PHE A 67 -9.07 17.77 -4.73
N THR A 68 -8.45 16.60 -4.67
CA THR A 68 -8.01 15.86 -5.85
C THR A 68 -8.77 14.54 -5.94
N ILE A 69 -9.42 14.33 -7.09
CA ILE A 69 -10.12 13.09 -7.41
C ILE A 69 -9.22 12.28 -8.34
N PRO A 70 -8.67 11.17 -7.90
CA PRO A 70 -7.98 10.26 -8.79
C PRO A 70 -8.98 9.57 -9.73
N ILE A 71 -8.60 9.40 -10.98
CA ILE A 71 -9.39 8.64 -11.96
C ILE A 71 -8.73 7.26 -12.11
N PRO A 72 -9.33 6.19 -11.56
CA PRO A 72 -8.71 4.86 -11.53
C PRO A 72 -8.90 4.15 -12.89
N LEU A 73 -8.16 4.58 -13.91
CA LEU A 73 -8.29 4.06 -15.27
C LEU A 73 -8.08 2.54 -15.35
N GLY A 74 -7.20 2.00 -14.55
CA GLY A 74 -6.97 0.56 -14.50
C GLY A 74 -8.15 -0.23 -13.96
N LEU A 75 -8.84 0.27 -12.91
CA LEU A 75 -10.07 -0.35 -12.41
C LEU A 75 -11.21 -0.26 -13.43
N ILE A 76 -11.31 0.87 -14.14
CA ILE A 76 -12.31 1.03 -15.19
C ILE A 76 -12.07 -0.02 -16.30
N LYS A 77 -10.83 -0.19 -16.74
CA LYS A 77 -10.46 -1.23 -17.70
C LYS A 77 -10.71 -2.63 -17.14
N PHE A 78 -10.31 -2.88 -15.89
CA PHE A 78 -10.48 -4.18 -15.26
C PHE A 78 -11.96 -4.61 -15.22
N PHE A 79 -12.88 -3.74 -14.77
CA PHE A 79 -14.31 -4.05 -14.75
C PHE A 79 -14.98 -4.06 -16.13
N HIS A 80 -14.37 -3.43 -17.11
CA HIS A 80 -14.76 -3.60 -18.50
C HIS A 80 -14.43 -5.03 -19.00
N ASP A 81 -13.23 -5.51 -18.68
CA ASP A 81 -12.75 -6.83 -19.11
C ASP A 81 -13.34 -7.98 -18.26
N HIS A 82 -13.63 -7.69 -16.98
CA HIS A 82 -14.18 -8.61 -15.98
C HIS A 82 -15.46 -8.03 -15.35
N PRO A 83 -16.61 -8.13 -16.02
CA PRO A 83 -17.86 -7.54 -15.56
C PRO A 83 -18.26 -8.03 -14.17
N ILE A 84 -18.66 -7.11 -13.28
CA ILE A 84 -19.05 -7.39 -11.89
C ILE A 84 -20.15 -8.47 -11.81
N SER A 85 -21.06 -8.48 -12.81
CA SER A 85 -22.16 -9.46 -12.91
C SER A 85 -21.69 -10.89 -13.15
N ASN A 86 -20.44 -11.09 -13.56
CA ASN A 86 -19.89 -12.41 -13.92
C ASN A 86 -18.62 -12.79 -13.14
N LEU A 87 -18.24 -12.02 -12.11
CA LEU A 87 -17.01 -12.28 -11.35
C LEU A 87 -17.00 -13.65 -10.67
N ASP A 88 -18.16 -14.20 -10.32
CA ASP A 88 -18.28 -15.52 -9.69
C ASP A 88 -17.84 -16.67 -10.63
N ASN A 89 -17.89 -16.44 -11.95
CA ASN A 89 -17.50 -17.41 -12.96
C ASN A 89 -16.22 -17.00 -13.70
N ASP A 90 -15.60 -15.90 -13.26
CA ASP A 90 -14.36 -15.43 -13.84
C ASP A 90 -13.21 -16.37 -13.45
N PRO A 91 -12.39 -16.84 -14.39
CA PRO A 91 -11.25 -17.70 -14.12
C PRO A 91 -10.26 -17.14 -13.07
N LEU A 92 -10.19 -15.82 -12.92
CA LEU A 92 -9.35 -15.19 -11.90
C LEU A 92 -9.83 -15.47 -10.47
N PHE A 93 -11.11 -15.75 -10.28
CA PHE A 93 -11.73 -15.92 -8.97
C PHE A 93 -12.35 -17.31 -8.73
N ASP A 94 -12.43 -18.13 -9.77
CA ASP A 94 -12.96 -19.51 -9.66
C ASP A 94 -11.82 -20.54 -9.57
N PRO A 95 -11.52 -21.07 -8.37
CA PRO A 95 -10.47 -22.10 -8.20
C PRO A 95 -10.75 -23.41 -8.94
N LYS A 96 -11.97 -23.60 -9.48
CA LYS A 96 -12.34 -24.77 -10.27
C LYS A 96 -12.10 -24.57 -11.76
N SER A 97 -11.81 -23.36 -12.18
CA SER A 97 -11.49 -23.07 -13.57
C SER A 97 -10.17 -23.76 -13.95
N PRO A 98 -10.11 -24.44 -15.12
CA PRO A 98 -8.86 -25.02 -15.59
C PRO A 98 -7.77 -24.00 -15.92
N THR A 99 -8.15 -22.71 -16.01
CA THR A 99 -7.24 -21.60 -16.26
C THR A 99 -7.03 -20.74 -15.01
N PHE A 100 -7.48 -21.21 -13.83
CA PHE A 100 -7.25 -20.49 -12.57
C PHE A 100 -5.76 -20.38 -12.27
N ASN A 101 -5.33 -19.15 -12.01
CA ASN A 101 -3.95 -18.87 -11.65
C ASN A 101 -3.92 -18.20 -10.27
N PRO A 102 -3.59 -18.93 -9.20
CA PRO A 102 -3.56 -18.39 -7.85
C PRO A 102 -2.54 -17.25 -7.68
N VAL A 103 -1.45 -17.26 -8.47
CA VAL A 103 -0.45 -16.18 -8.45
C VAL A 103 -1.03 -14.89 -9.06
N ALA A 104 -1.79 -15.00 -10.15
CA ALA A 104 -2.45 -13.84 -10.74
C ALA A 104 -3.54 -13.26 -9.82
N THR A 105 -4.28 -14.12 -9.13
CA THR A 105 -5.27 -13.71 -8.13
C THR A 105 -4.61 -13.02 -6.94
N LEU A 106 -3.50 -13.56 -6.46
CA LEU A 106 -2.72 -12.95 -5.38
C LEU A 106 -2.13 -11.61 -5.82
N ASP A 107 -1.57 -11.53 -7.03
CA ASP A 107 -1.06 -10.28 -7.59
C ASP A 107 -2.16 -9.23 -7.72
N LEU A 108 -3.35 -9.61 -8.17
CA LEU A 108 -4.51 -8.72 -8.24
C LEU A 108 -4.90 -8.16 -6.85
N ILE A 109 -4.84 -9.00 -5.82
CA ILE A 109 -5.14 -8.59 -4.44
C ILE A 109 -4.06 -7.66 -3.90
N LEU A 110 -2.79 -8.00 -4.10
CA LEU A 110 -1.66 -7.22 -3.60
C LEU A 110 -1.39 -5.96 -4.43
N ASN A 111 -1.72 -6.01 -5.71
CA ASN A 111 -1.50 -4.95 -6.70
C ASN A 111 -2.78 -4.66 -7.49
N PRO A 112 -3.82 -4.11 -6.86
CA PRO A 112 -5.06 -3.80 -7.56
C PRO A 112 -4.79 -2.87 -8.75
N PRO A 113 -5.45 -3.06 -9.89
CA PRO A 113 -5.19 -2.33 -11.12
C PRO A 113 -5.74 -0.89 -11.06
N LEU A 114 -5.14 -0.06 -10.20
CA LEU A 114 -5.54 1.35 -10.03
C LEU A 114 -5.10 2.23 -11.19
N TYR A 115 -4.04 1.80 -11.91
CA TYR A 115 -3.42 2.54 -12.99
C TYR A 115 -3.66 1.87 -14.33
N TYR A 116 -3.56 2.66 -15.39
CA TYR A 116 -3.40 2.09 -16.71
C TYR A 116 -1.91 1.75 -16.93
N GLU A 117 -1.61 0.47 -17.09
CA GLU A 117 -0.25 -0.01 -17.31
C GLU A 117 -0.05 -0.39 -18.77
N VAL A 118 1.02 0.14 -19.37
CA VAL A 118 1.55 -0.31 -20.64
C VAL A 118 2.81 -1.11 -20.33
N ARG A 119 2.77 -2.40 -20.61
CA ARG A 119 3.93 -3.29 -20.41
C ARG A 119 4.60 -3.58 -21.74
N GLU A 120 5.91 -3.75 -21.74
CA GLU A 120 6.61 -4.28 -22.91
C GLU A 120 6.18 -5.74 -23.14
N ALA A 121 5.79 -6.04 -24.37
CA ALA A 121 5.53 -7.42 -24.80
C ALA A 121 6.87 -8.10 -25.19
N PRO A 122 7.04 -9.41 -24.97
CA PRO A 122 6.05 -10.29 -24.36
C PRO A 122 5.98 -10.06 -22.85
N THR A 123 4.79 -10.11 -22.30
CA THR A 123 4.63 -10.20 -20.85
C THR A 123 5.38 -11.47 -20.44
N PRO A 124 6.43 -11.40 -19.61
CA PRO A 124 7.03 -12.62 -19.15
C PRO A 124 5.95 -13.37 -18.42
N THR A 125 5.66 -14.55 -18.86
CA THR A 125 4.82 -15.47 -18.14
C THR A 125 5.52 -15.69 -16.81
N ASN A 126 4.85 -15.39 -15.70
CA ASN A 126 5.25 -15.84 -14.38
C ASN A 126 4.87 -17.33 -14.31
N ASP A 127 5.39 -18.12 -15.25
CA ASP A 127 5.11 -19.53 -15.28
C ASP A 127 5.87 -20.17 -14.13
N VAL A 128 5.11 -20.57 -13.13
CA VAL A 128 5.62 -21.48 -12.11
C VAL A 128 5.56 -22.87 -12.73
N ILE A 129 6.72 -23.45 -12.99
CA ILE A 129 6.85 -24.78 -13.57
C ILE A 129 7.05 -25.79 -12.45
N PHE A 130 6.08 -26.67 -12.30
CA PHE A 130 6.22 -27.82 -11.43
C PHE A 130 6.73 -29.02 -12.25
N THR A 131 7.94 -29.45 -12.00
CA THR A 131 8.48 -30.65 -12.58
C THR A 131 8.37 -31.79 -11.58
N VAL A 132 7.53 -32.74 -11.90
CA VAL A 132 7.32 -33.96 -11.11
C VAL A 132 7.92 -35.11 -11.89
N ALA A 133 8.99 -35.68 -11.37
CA ALA A 133 9.61 -36.90 -11.87
C ALA A 133 9.49 -37.99 -10.80
N LYS A 134 9.86 -39.21 -11.16
CA LYS A 134 9.88 -40.31 -10.17
C LYS A 134 10.75 -39.88 -8.98
N ASP A 135 10.10 -39.70 -7.84
CA ASP A 135 10.74 -39.34 -6.57
C ASP A 135 11.50 -38.00 -6.60
N SER A 136 11.00 -37.04 -7.39
CA SER A 136 11.58 -35.71 -7.45
C SER A 136 10.50 -34.64 -7.66
N LEU A 137 10.56 -33.56 -6.92
CA LEU A 137 9.75 -32.36 -7.05
C LEU A 137 10.66 -31.16 -7.26
N ILE A 138 10.48 -30.46 -8.34
CA ILE A 138 11.18 -29.19 -8.63
C ILE A 138 10.12 -28.12 -8.84
N VAL A 139 10.29 -26.98 -8.18
CA VAL A 139 9.48 -25.78 -8.40
C VAL A 139 10.40 -24.72 -9.02
N ASP A 140 10.19 -24.44 -10.28
CA ASP A 140 10.88 -23.35 -10.96
C ASP A 140 9.97 -22.14 -11.04
N LEU A 141 10.30 -21.11 -10.29
CA LEU A 141 9.60 -19.85 -10.28
C LEU A 141 10.02 -18.94 -11.43
N GLY A 142 10.96 -19.37 -12.28
CA GLY A 142 11.48 -18.60 -13.38
C GLY A 142 11.92 -17.20 -12.92
N LYS A 143 11.37 -16.16 -13.53
CA LYS A 143 11.70 -14.78 -13.17
C LYS A 143 11.14 -14.34 -11.79
N ALA A 144 10.18 -15.08 -11.24
CA ALA A 144 9.64 -14.79 -9.91
C ALA A 144 10.62 -15.17 -8.78
N GLN A 145 11.67 -15.91 -9.06
CA GLN A 145 12.73 -16.22 -8.08
C GLN A 145 13.35 -14.95 -7.45
N VAL A 146 13.40 -13.87 -8.20
CA VAL A 146 13.90 -12.56 -7.72
C VAL A 146 13.06 -12.00 -6.57
N LEU A 147 11.85 -12.50 -6.36
CA LEU A 147 10.95 -12.10 -5.28
C LEU A 147 11.24 -12.81 -3.98
N ILE A 148 11.92 -13.95 -4.05
CA ILE A 148 12.27 -14.72 -2.85
C ILE A 148 13.32 -13.93 -2.08
N PRO A 149 13.01 -13.42 -0.91
CA PRO A 149 13.92 -12.58 -0.13
C PRO A 149 15.02 -13.46 0.49
N GLU A 150 16.12 -12.81 0.81
CA GLU A 150 17.19 -13.48 1.55
C GLU A 150 16.85 -13.64 3.04
N ASP A 151 16.08 -12.70 3.56
CA ASP A 151 15.67 -12.70 4.97
C ASP A 151 14.14 -12.74 5.12
N GLU A 152 13.52 -11.62 5.44
CA GLU A 152 12.08 -11.47 5.60
C GLU A 152 11.49 -10.78 4.38
N PHE A 153 10.45 -11.38 3.81
CA PHE A 153 9.64 -10.70 2.80
C PHE A 153 8.54 -9.91 3.49
N GLY A 154 8.51 -8.62 3.24
CA GLY A 154 7.48 -7.78 3.78
C GLY A 154 6.92 -6.80 2.74
N LEU A 155 5.59 -6.76 2.65
CA LEU A 155 4.84 -5.80 1.84
C LEU A 155 3.93 -4.95 2.72
N GLY A 156 3.56 -3.78 2.18
CA GLY A 156 2.55 -2.93 2.77
C GLY A 156 3.11 -1.74 3.54
N GLY A 157 2.31 -1.14 4.38
CA GLY A 157 2.62 0.05 5.15
C GLY A 157 1.36 0.68 5.72
N SER A 158 1.45 1.88 6.22
CA SER A 158 0.29 2.69 6.58
C SER A 158 0.10 3.83 5.59
N GLY A 159 -1.13 4.33 5.47
CA GLY A 159 -1.43 5.42 4.58
C GLY A 159 -2.68 6.20 4.94
N ARG A 160 -2.71 7.45 4.50
CA ARG A 160 -3.85 8.37 4.64
C ARG A 160 -4.40 8.70 3.26
N PRO A 161 -5.29 7.87 2.69
CA PRO A 161 -5.74 7.96 1.30
C PRO A 161 -6.46 9.27 0.99
N PHE A 162 -7.20 9.80 1.95
CA PHE A 162 -7.89 11.08 1.81
C PHE A 162 -7.91 11.84 3.14
N GLY A 163 -8.16 13.13 3.05
CA GLY A 163 -8.42 14.00 4.20
C GLY A 163 -9.30 15.14 3.74
N LEU A 164 -10.37 15.39 4.48
CA LEU A 164 -11.29 16.48 4.30
C LEU A 164 -11.35 17.31 5.58
N GLY A 165 -11.31 18.60 5.49
CA GLY A 165 -11.39 19.44 6.66
C GLY A 165 -11.38 20.93 6.32
N PHE A 166 -11.63 21.73 7.34
CA PHE A 166 -11.57 23.16 7.24
C PHE A 166 -10.83 23.73 8.45
N GLY A 167 -10.22 24.89 8.27
CA GLY A 167 -9.50 25.58 9.33
C GLY A 167 -9.95 27.02 9.50
N ILE A 168 -10.06 27.47 10.74
CA ILE A 168 -10.38 28.85 11.11
C ILE A 168 -9.39 29.29 12.20
N HIS A 169 -8.68 30.40 11.94
CA HIS A 169 -7.72 30.99 12.90
C HIS A 169 -6.70 30.00 13.47
N GLY A 170 -6.21 29.08 12.61
CA GLY A 170 -5.23 28.07 13.02
C GLY A 170 -5.82 26.79 13.58
N VAL A 171 -7.07 26.79 14.03
CA VAL A 171 -7.77 25.56 14.42
C VAL A 171 -8.24 24.81 13.18
N HIS A 172 -8.01 23.51 13.16
CA HIS A 172 -8.43 22.63 12.07
C HIS A 172 -9.35 21.54 12.61
N ILE A 173 -10.45 21.31 11.91
CA ILE A 173 -11.35 20.17 12.14
C ILE A 173 -11.49 19.42 10.84
N GLY A 174 -11.36 18.11 10.90
CA GLY A 174 -11.40 17.29 9.69
C GLY A 174 -11.69 15.83 9.96
N VAL A 175 -11.68 15.07 8.88
CA VAL A 175 -11.75 13.60 8.88
C VAL A 175 -10.71 13.09 7.89
N THR A 176 -9.86 12.20 8.35
CA THR A 176 -8.84 11.54 7.53
C THR A 176 -9.15 10.05 7.42
N GLY A 177 -9.07 9.49 6.23
CA GLY A 177 -9.08 8.04 6.06
C GLY A 177 -7.74 7.47 6.47
N PHE A 178 -7.74 6.29 7.09
CA PHE A 178 -6.51 5.55 7.36
C PHE A 178 -6.63 4.11 6.87
N VAL A 179 -5.52 3.57 6.42
CA VAL A 179 -5.38 2.17 6.02
C VAL A 179 -3.99 1.71 6.40
N GLN A 180 -3.92 0.48 6.87
CA GLN A 180 -2.68 -0.25 7.04
C GLN A 180 -2.84 -1.62 6.42
N ASP A 181 -1.85 -2.01 5.62
CA ASP A 181 -1.63 -3.38 5.23
C ASP A 181 -0.22 -3.80 5.66
N LYS A 182 -0.10 -5.00 6.13
CA LYS A 182 1.17 -5.64 6.41
C LYS A 182 1.04 -7.10 5.96
N VAL A 183 1.91 -7.52 5.07
CA VAL A 183 2.06 -8.92 4.69
C VAL A 183 3.53 -9.25 4.81
N GLY A 184 3.85 -10.17 5.70
CA GLY A 184 5.20 -10.64 5.95
C GLY A 184 5.28 -12.15 5.82
N PHE A 185 6.38 -12.63 5.22
CA PHE A 185 6.73 -14.04 5.16
C PHE A 185 8.19 -14.21 5.53
N THR A 186 8.47 -15.12 6.45
CA THR A 186 9.82 -15.56 6.75
C THR A 186 9.93 -17.01 6.32
N LEU A 187 10.86 -17.29 5.41
CA LEU A 187 11.09 -18.63 4.85
C LEU A 187 12.21 -19.30 5.64
N ASN A 188 12.07 -20.59 5.94
CA ASN A 188 13.22 -21.34 6.41
C ASN A 188 14.24 -21.53 5.27
N ASP A 189 15.48 -21.92 5.61
CA ASP A 189 16.57 -22.02 4.64
C ASP A 189 16.28 -23.05 3.54
N SER A 190 15.62 -24.16 3.90
CA SER A 190 15.25 -25.22 2.96
C SER A 190 14.25 -24.72 1.93
N LEU A 191 13.18 -24.04 2.36
CA LEU A 191 12.17 -23.49 1.45
C LEU A 191 12.76 -22.39 0.57
N ARG A 192 13.62 -21.54 1.14
CA ARG A 192 14.31 -20.51 0.39
C ARG A 192 15.18 -21.09 -0.73
N ALA A 193 16.03 -22.05 -0.42
CA ALA A 193 16.88 -22.71 -1.41
C ALA A 193 16.04 -23.43 -2.49
N PHE A 194 14.99 -24.13 -2.09
CA PHE A 194 14.09 -24.82 -2.99
C PHE A 194 13.40 -23.87 -4.00
N LEU A 195 12.94 -22.71 -3.54
CA LEU A 195 12.25 -21.74 -4.38
C LEU A 195 13.19 -20.85 -5.19
N LYS A 196 14.40 -20.55 -4.66
CA LYS A 196 15.34 -19.62 -5.29
C LYS A 196 16.20 -20.26 -6.37
N ASP A 197 16.58 -21.51 -6.16
CA ASP A 197 17.59 -22.16 -6.97
C ASP A 197 17.02 -23.29 -7.85
N ALA A 198 15.70 -23.49 -7.84
CA ALA A 198 15.00 -24.57 -8.53
C ALA A 198 15.64 -25.97 -8.23
N HIS A 199 16.14 -26.14 -7.01
CA HIS A 199 16.69 -27.41 -6.58
C HIS A 199 15.58 -28.44 -6.36
N PRO A 200 15.84 -29.72 -6.65
CA PRO A 200 14.92 -30.77 -6.26
C PRO A 200 14.67 -30.75 -4.76
N ALA A 201 13.43 -31.02 -4.36
CA ALA A 201 13.10 -31.16 -2.96
C ALA A 201 13.91 -32.29 -2.36
N ALA A 202 14.58 -32.07 -1.22
CA ALA A 202 15.29 -33.06 -0.47
C ALA A 202 14.32 -33.97 0.32
N HIS A 203 14.73 -35.21 0.59
CA HIS A 203 13.96 -36.15 1.41
C HIS A 203 13.98 -35.74 2.89
N GLN A 204 12.95 -36.09 3.65
CA GLN A 204 12.84 -35.86 5.10
C GLN A 204 13.15 -34.41 5.51
N THR A 205 12.71 -33.45 4.72
CA THR A 205 13.04 -32.03 4.89
C THR A 205 11.80 -31.22 5.07
N ALA A 206 11.80 -30.31 6.06
CA ALA A 206 10.72 -29.34 6.28
C ALA A 206 10.95 -28.07 5.44
N TYR A 207 9.92 -27.67 4.74
CA TYR A 207 9.85 -26.49 3.88
C TYR A 207 8.78 -25.54 4.42
N ASP A 208 9.20 -24.62 5.31
CA ASP A 208 8.27 -23.83 6.09
C ASP A 208 8.40 -22.33 5.81
N LEU A 209 7.28 -21.66 5.85
CA LEU A 209 7.18 -20.23 5.94
C LEU A 209 6.38 -19.85 7.20
N LEU A 210 6.77 -18.74 7.82
CA LEU A 210 5.98 -18.09 8.84
C LEU A 210 5.26 -16.89 8.19
N ALA A 211 3.94 -16.92 8.19
CA ALA A 211 3.11 -15.83 7.73
C ALA A 211 2.80 -14.85 8.87
N ASP A 212 2.86 -13.54 8.62
CA ASP A 212 2.43 -12.46 9.51
C ASP A 212 1.74 -11.38 8.69
N GLY A 213 0.42 -11.39 8.70
CA GLY A 213 -0.42 -10.48 7.93
C GLY A 213 -1.34 -9.64 8.82
N LEU A 214 -1.52 -8.36 8.47
CA LEU A 214 -2.49 -7.47 9.08
C LEU A 214 -3.02 -6.51 8.03
N VAL A 215 -4.34 -6.43 7.90
CA VAL A 215 -5.00 -5.37 7.15
C VAL A 215 -6.04 -4.73 8.05
N GLN A 216 -6.04 -3.40 8.12
CA GLN A 216 -7.02 -2.64 8.85
C GLN A 216 -7.26 -1.29 8.20
N GLY A 217 -8.44 -0.71 8.42
CA GLY A 217 -8.76 0.60 7.90
C GLY A 217 -10.00 1.22 8.51
N GLY A 218 -10.16 2.51 8.26
CA GLY A 218 -11.28 3.27 8.80
C GLY A 218 -11.13 4.76 8.59
N PHE A 219 -11.77 5.52 9.47
CA PHE A 219 -11.81 6.97 9.48
C PHE A 219 -11.24 7.51 10.78
N ALA A 220 -10.64 8.68 10.73
CA ALA A 220 -10.11 9.38 11.88
C ALA A 220 -10.58 10.84 11.85
N PRO A 221 -11.70 11.16 12.53
CA PRO A 221 -12.00 12.54 12.88
C PRO A 221 -10.79 13.16 13.60
N GLU A 222 -10.46 14.37 13.22
CA GLU A 222 -9.30 15.07 13.74
C GLU A 222 -9.62 16.48 14.21
N LEU A 223 -8.98 16.89 15.29
CA LEU A 223 -8.91 18.25 15.78
C LEU A 223 -7.44 18.63 15.87
N GLY A 224 -7.09 19.76 15.29
CA GLY A 224 -5.71 20.20 15.28
C GLY A 224 -5.57 21.71 15.36
N PHE A 225 -4.34 22.12 15.57
CA PHE A 225 -3.92 23.52 15.51
C PHE A 225 -2.65 23.60 14.65
N ALA A 226 -2.58 24.62 13.82
CA ALA A 226 -1.36 24.99 13.11
C ALA A 226 -1.24 26.51 13.08
N GLY A 227 -0.03 27.01 13.34
CA GLY A 227 0.19 28.45 13.38
C GLY A 227 1.65 28.83 13.22
N ARG A 228 1.85 30.10 12.87
CA ARG A 228 3.18 30.72 12.88
C ARG A 228 3.53 31.09 14.30
N ILE A 229 4.63 30.59 14.78
CA ILE A 229 5.12 30.86 16.15
C ILE A 229 6.23 31.90 16.19
N TRP A 230 6.91 32.12 15.04
CA TRP A 230 7.99 33.08 14.95
C TRP A 230 8.18 33.62 13.53
N GLY A 231 8.65 34.88 13.42
CA GLY A 231 9.08 35.51 12.18
C GLY A 231 7.99 36.21 11.39
N THR A 232 8.30 36.52 10.12
CA THR A 232 7.44 37.21 9.14
C THR A 232 7.02 36.24 8.02
N GLU A 233 6.29 36.69 7.00
CA GLU A 233 5.88 35.82 5.89
C GLU A 233 7.08 35.23 5.11
N ASP A 234 8.15 36.01 4.95
CA ASP A 234 9.35 35.60 4.22
C ASP A 234 10.31 34.75 5.04
N ARG A 235 10.22 34.83 6.37
CA ARG A 235 11.09 34.06 7.27
C ARG A 235 10.34 33.72 8.54
N ALA A 236 9.82 32.51 8.58
CA ALA A 236 8.90 32.09 9.63
C ALA A 236 9.11 30.64 10.05
N LEU A 237 8.73 30.38 11.31
CA LEU A 237 8.61 29.05 11.85
C LEU A 237 7.13 28.76 12.13
N TYR A 238 6.65 27.69 11.54
CA TYR A 238 5.30 27.18 11.74
C TYR A 238 5.35 25.88 12.51
N VAL A 239 4.37 25.68 13.38
CA VAL A 239 4.15 24.40 14.08
C VAL A 239 2.72 23.96 13.90
N GLY A 240 2.50 22.66 13.98
CA GLY A 240 1.17 22.09 13.94
C GLY A 240 1.09 20.83 14.78
N ALA A 241 -0.08 20.60 15.35
CA ALA A 241 -0.41 19.39 16.09
C ALA A 241 -1.84 18.98 15.78
N SER A 242 -2.13 17.70 15.78
CA SER A 242 -3.48 17.15 15.64
C SER A 242 -3.66 15.97 16.56
N VAL A 243 -4.89 15.79 17.04
CA VAL A 243 -5.34 14.60 17.73
C VAL A 243 -6.38 13.93 16.84
N HIS A 244 -6.25 12.63 16.68
CA HIS A 244 -7.13 11.78 15.88
C HIS A 244 -7.90 10.82 16.77
N TYR A 245 -9.18 10.73 16.54
CA TYR A 245 -9.99 9.63 17.07
C TYR A 245 -10.19 8.60 15.95
N TYR A 246 -9.45 7.50 16.03
CA TYR A 246 -9.56 6.43 15.03
C TYR A 246 -10.83 5.65 15.22
N GLN A 247 -11.62 5.52 14.16
CA GLN A 247 -12.77 4.65 14.04
C GLN A 247 -12.49 3.61 12.98
N GLY A 248 -12.03 2.44 13.39
CA GLY A 248 -11.74 1.32 12.51
C GLY A 248 -13.01 0.67 12.01
N VAL A 249 -13.12 0.48 10.71
CA VAL A 249 -14.28 -0.15 10.06
C VAL A 249 -14.12 -1.66 10.00
N GLY A 250 -12.89 -2.13 9.90
CA GLY A 250 -12.60 -3.55 9.91
C GLY A 250 -11.09 -3.83 9.97
N TYR A 251 -10.76 -5.02 10.47
CA TYR A 251 -9.41 -5.55 10.38
C TYR A 251 -9.43 -7.07 10.17
N THR A 252 -8.35 -7.57 9.61
CA THR A 252 -8.04 -8.99 9.54
C THR A 252 -6.55 -9.16 9.77
N SER A 253 -6.19 -10.13 10.60
CA SER A 253 -4.81 -10.57 10.75
C SER A 253 -4.71 -12.08 10.58
N ALA A 254 -3.59 -12.54 10.03
CA ALA A 254 -3.28 -13.95 9.87
C ALA A 254 -1.85 -14.19 10.32
N ARG A 255 -1.64 -15.17 11.19
CA ARG A 255 -0.32 -15.50 11.72
C ARG A 255 -0.16 -16.98 11.93
N GLY A 256 0.99 -17.52 11.55
CA GLY A 256 1.36 -18.89 11.83
C GLY A 256 2.22 -19.52 10.75
N PRO A 257 2.72 -20.74 11.01
CA PRO A 257 3.46 -21.52 10.04
C PRO A 257 2.55 -22.08 8.95
N ALA A 258 3.12 -22.19 7.75
CA ALA A 258 2.57 -22.94 6.63
C ALA A 258 3.73 -23.57 5.86
N GLY A 259 3.55 -24.82 5.41
CA GLY A 259 4.62 -25.52 4.71
C GLY A 259 4.27 -26.96 4.40
N PHE A 260 5.31 -27.73 4.20
CA PHE A 260 5.22 -29.17 4.03
C PHE A 260 6.53 -29.86 4.41
N THR A 261 6.42 -31.10 4.80
CA THR A 261 7.59 -31.96 5.05
C THR A 261 7.59 -33.11 4.06
N THR A 262 8.73 -33.33 3.40
CA THR A 262 8.95 -34.47 2.51
C THR A 262 9.24 -35.72 3.31
N GLY A 263 8.75 -36.87 2.83
CA GLY A 263 9.03 -38.18 3.41
C GLY A 263 10.34 -38.80 2.93
N ASP A 264 10.50 -40.09 3.18
CA ASP A 264 11.62 -40.89 2.66
C ASP A 264 11.63 -40.98 1.14
N THR A 265 10.47 -40.87 0.56
CA THR A 265 10.25 -40.76 -0.90
C THR A 265 9.26 -39.61 -1.16
N ILE A 266 9.44 -38.84 -2.24
CA ILE A 266 8.62 -37.67 -2.48
C ILE A 266 7.25 -38.04 -3.08
N PHE A 267 7.17 -39.11 -3.90
CA PHE A 267 5.92 -39.49 -4.60
C PHE A 267 5.59 -40.97 -4.52
N THR A 268 6.39 -41.76 -3.87
CA THR A 268 6.21 -43.21 -3.74
C THR A 268 6.23 -43.59 -2.27
N GLY A 269 5.15 -44.18 -1.76
CA GLY A 269 5.05 -44.59 -0.36
C GLY A 269 3.81 -44.06 0.37
N ASN A 270 3.68 -44.40 1.62
CA ASN A 270 2.62 -43.92 2.49
C ASN A 270 3.06 -42.57 3.13
N ASN A 271 2.61 -41.45 2.66
CA ASN A 271 2.93 -40.08 3.08
C ASN A 271 4.21 -39.51 2.41
N PRO A 272 4.22 -39.35 1.12
CA PRO A 272 5.35 -38.77 0.39
C PRO A 272 5.63 -37.31 0.73
N VAL A 273 4.56 -36.52 0.94
CA VAL A 273 4.59 -35.13 1.35
C VAL A 273 3.51 -34.91 2.39
N THR A 274 3.87 -34.37 3.54
CA THR A 274 2.92 -34.04 4.59
C THR A 274 2.78 -32.53 4.66
N PRO A 275 1.62 -31.96 4.28
CA PRO A 275 1.35 -30.54 4.48
C PRO A 275 1.35 -30.19 5.97
N ASP A 276 1.88 -29.02 6.28
CA ASP A 276 1.80 -28.41 7.60
C ASP A 276 1.19 -27.03 7.47
N LEU A 277 0.10 -26.80 8.18
CA LEU A 277 -0.57 -25.50 8.24
C LEU A 277 -1.14 -25.31 9.64
N ASP A 278 -0.77 -24.22 10.27
CA ASP A 278 -1.32 -23.79 11.55
C ASP A 278 -1.44 -22.28 11.59
N LEU A 279 -2.49 -21.76 10.94
CA LEU A 279 -2.75 -20.33 10.86
C LEU A 279 -3.81 -19.91 11.86
N THR A 280 -3.51 -18.92 12.68
CA THR A 280 -4.48 -18.18 13.48
C THR A 280 -4.94 -16.96 12.69
N ILE A 281 -6.23 -16.89 12.40
CA ILE A 281 -6.86 -15.78 11.70
C ILE A 281 -7.77 -15.05 12.68
N ALA A 282 -7.50 -13.78 12.93
CA ALA A 282 -8.34 -12.92 13.74
C ALA A 282 -8.92 -11.80 12.89
N TYR A 283 -10.20 -11.53 13.01
CA TYR A 283 -10.87 -10.49 12.25
C TYR A 283 -12.06 -9.88 12.99
N SER A 284 -12.31 -8.60 12.72
CA SER A 284 -13.55 -7.94 13.14
C SER A 284 -14.67 -8.28 12.17
N GLN A 285 -15.88 -8.47 12.69
CA GLN A 285 -17.05 -8.62 11.84
C GLN A 285 -17.45 -7.27 11.26
N PHE A 286 -17.29 -7.10 9.96
CA PHE A 286 -17.59 -5.84 9.27
C PHE A 286 -19.03 -5.39 9.54
N GLY A 287 -19.18 -4.16 10.02
CA GLY A 287 -20.47 -3.54 10.29
C GLY A 287 -21.09 -3.88 11.66
N ASN A 288 -20.56 -4.83 12.42
CA ASN A 288 -21.09 -5.20 13.73
C ASN A 288 -20.33 -4.51 14.88
N SER A 289 -19.04 -4.29 14.74
CA SER A 289 -18.27 -3.53 15.72
C SER A 289 -17.21 -2.68 15.04
N PHE A 290 -16.99 -1.50 15.59
CA PHE A 290 -15.97 -0.59 15.12
C PHE A 290 -14.77 -0.64 16.07
N GLY A 291 -13.57 -0.62 15.47
CA GLY A 291 -12.35 -0.38 16.24
C GLY A 291 -12.29 1.09 16.69
N HIS A 292 -11.78 1.35 17.87
CA HIS A 292 -11.60 2.71 18.37
C HIS A 292 -10.22 2.93 18.97
N GLY A 293 -9.70 4.13 18.82
CA GLY A 293 -8.38 4.48 19.32
C GLY A 293 -8.10 5.97 19.25
N VAL A 294 -7.01 6.39 19.83
CA VAL A 294 -6.56 7.78 19.79
C VAL A 294 -5.09 7.81 19.40
N GLY A 295 -4.71 8.81 18.62
CA GLY A 295 -3.33 9.10 18.29
C GLY A 295 -3.12 10.57 18.00
N SER A 296 -1.88 10.96 17.83
CA SER A 296 -1.53 12.36 17.60
C SER A 296 -0.44 12.52 16.55
N ASP A 297 -0.45 13.70 15.92
CA ASP A 297 0.53 14.13 14.93
C ASP A 297 1.16 15.43 15.37
N PHE A 298 2.43 15.61 15.02
CA PHE A 298 3.16 16.85 15.19
C PHE A 298 3.93 17.19 13.93
N GLY A 299 4.04 18.48 13.67
CA GLY A 299 4.79 18.97 12.53
C GLY A 299 5.44 20.32 12.78
N VAL A 300 6.52 20.56 12.06
CA VAL A 300 7.23 21.83 12.02
C VAL A 300 7.60 22.16 10.59
N VAL A 301 7.53 23.45 10.23
CA VAL A 301 7.98 23.97 8.93
C VAL A 301 8.72 25.28 9.15
N TRP A 302 9.91 25.35 8.63
CA TRP A 302 10.69 26.58 8.55
C TRP A 302 10.72 27.09 7.12
N VAL A 303 10.35 28.36 6.96
CA VAL A 303 10.37 29.08 5.70
C VAL A 303 11.44 30.14 5.77
N ALA A 304 12.29 30.25 4.76
CA ALA A 304 13.34 31.28 4.68
C ALA A 304 13.54 31.70 3.21
N GLY A 305 12.86 32.80 2.82
CA GLY A 305 12.82 33.23 1.42
C GLY A 305 12.36 32.12 0.48
N PRO A 306 13.17 31.70 -0.50
CA PRO A 306 12.80 30.63 -1.42
C PRO A 306 12.85 29.21 -0.80
N PHE A 307 13.48 29.06 0.37
CA PHE A 307 13.61 27.76 1.03
C PHE A 307 12.43 27.44 1.92
N GLU A 308 12.11 26.17 2.00
CA GLU A 308 11.11 25.59 2.85
C GLU A 308 11.60 24.21 3.32
N VAL A 309 11.67 24.01 4.63
CA VAL A 309 12.09 22.76 5.26
C VAL A 309 11.03 22.35 6.26
N GLY A 310 10.57 21.11 6.18
CA GLY A 310 9.55 20.59 7.08
C GLY A 310 9.94 19.23 7.67
N ALA A 311 9.40 18.95 8.83
CA ALA A 311 9.44 17.64 9.47
C ALA A 311 8.11 17.34 10.16
N GLY A 312 7.66 16.11 10.11
CA GLY A 312 6.43 15.64 10.74
C GLY A 312 6.58 14.23 11.29
N ILE A 313 5.84 13.97 12.35
CA ILE A 313 5.68 12.65 12.96
C ILE A 313 4.20 12.43 13.20
N ASN A 314 3.70 11.25 12.81
CA ASN A 314 2.28 10.96 12.79
C ASN A 314 1.97 9.61 13.42
N ASP A 315 0.70 9.44 13.80
CA ASP A 315 0.16 8.22 14.39
C ASP A 315 0.80 7.83 15.72
N ILE A 316 1.29 8.84 16.48
CA ILE A 316 1.89 8.63 17.80
C ILE A 316 0.82 8.11 18.76
N GLY A 317 1.08 6.94 19.35
CA GLY A 317 0.17 6.31 20.30
C GLY A 317 -1.07 5.68 19.66
N ALA A 318 -1.17 5.61 18.34
CA ALA A 318 -2.33 5.09 17.61
C ALA A 318 -2.50 3.57 17.82
N LYS A 319 -3.19 3.23 18.92
CA LYS A 319 -3.60 1.87 19.25
C LYS A 319 -5.12 1.77 19.08
N LEU A 320 -5.58 0.80 18.26
CA LEU A 320 -7.00 0.53 18.08
C LEU A 320 -7.42 -0.68 18.90
N THR A 321 -8.54 -0.55 19.59
CA THR A 321 -9.22 -1.62 20.32
C THR A 321 -10.43 -2.05 19.53
N TRP A 322 -10.56 -3.35 19.27
CA TRP A 322 -11.66 -4.00 18.57
C TRP A 322 -12.44 -4.84 19.55
N SER A 323 -13.67 -4.47 19.83
CA SER A 323 -14.48 -5.08 20.89
C SER A 323 -15.12 -6.42 20.49
N ASP A 324 -15.20 -6.69 19.18
CA ASP A 324 -15.85 -7.90 18.66
C ASP A 324 -14.96 -8.57 17.60
N THR A 325 -14.01 -9.35 18.10
CA THR A 325 -13.09 -10.11 17.27
C THR A 325 -13.45 -11.57 17.28
N ARG A 326 -13.45 -12.17 16.11
CA ARG A 326 -13.51 -13.61 15.92
C ARG A 326 -12.13 -14.13 15.61
N ILE A 327 -11.72 -15.21 16.30
CA ILE A 327 -10.43 -15.87 16.13
C ILE A 327 -10.67 -17.31 15.71
N GLU A 328 -10.11 -17.69 14.59
CA GLU A 328 -10.19 -19.03 14.03
C GLU A 328 -8.79 -19.59 13.85
N ARG A 329 -8.63 -20.89 14.09
CA ARG A 329 -7.42 -21.64 13.80
C ARG A 329 -7.67 -22.55 12.61
N TRP A 330 -6.81 -22.47 11.63
CA TRP A 330 -6.86 -23.23 10.40
C TRP A 330 -5.65 -24.15 10.39
N THR A 331 -5.91 -25.46 10.41
CA THR A 331 -4.89 -26.49 10.47
C THR A 331 -5.07 -27.49 9.34
N TRP A 332 -3.99 -28.10 8.90
CA TRP A 332 -4.07 -29.25 8.03
C TRP A 332 -4.36 -30.50 8.85
N ASP A 333 -5.44 -31.19 8.51
CA ASP A 333 -5.76 -32.50 9.07
C ASP A 333 -5.13 -33.60 8.19
N THR A 334 -4.03 -34.17 8.66
CA THR A 334 -3.31 -35.22 7.94
C THR A 334 -4.10 -36.52 7.85
N ALA A 335 -5.02 -36.80 8.78
CA ALA A 335 -5.83 -38.01 8.76
C ALA A 335 -6.96 -37.91 7.72
N GLY A 336 -7.54 -36.72 7.56
CA GLY A 336 -8.60 -36.45 6.60
C GLY A 336 -8.13 -35.86 5.27
N ASP A 337 -6.82 -35.61 5.10
CA ASP A 337 -6.21 -34.94 3.95
C ASP A 337 -6.99 -33.66 3.54
N SER A 338 -7.29 -32.84 4.53
CA SER A 338 -8.17 -31.69 4.36
C SER A 338 -7.86 -30.52 5.29
N LEU A 339 -8.26 -29.33 4.86
CA LEU A 339 -8.19 -28.13 5.67
C LEU A 339 -9.26 -28.16 6.76
N SER A 340 -8.83 -28.17 8.02
CA SER A 340 -9.68 -28.11 9.20
C SER A 340 -9.74 -26.67 9.72
N LYS A 341 -10.92 -26.26 10.13
CA LYS A 341 -11.19 -24.93 10.69
C LYS A 341 -11.85 -25.07 12.04
N SER A 342 -11.25 -24.49 13.06
CA SER A 342 -11.81 -24.48 14.42
C SER A 342 -11.99 -23.04 14.91
N LEU A 343 -13.07 -22.81 15.65
CA LEU A 343 -13.29 -21.54 16.34
C LEU A 343 -12.47 -21.55 17.63
N VAL A 344 -11.54 -20.61 17.78
CA VAL A 344 -10.72 -20.44 19.00
C VAL A 344 -11.44 -19.51 19.98
N ALA A 345 -11.93 -18.37 19.49
CA ALA A 345 -12.65 -17.40 20.31
C ALA A 345 -13.61 -16.59 19.44
N ASN A 346 -14.67 -16.10 20.07
CA ASN A 346 -15.64 -15.21 19.43
C ASN A 346 -16.05 -14.12 20.41
N HIS A 347 -16.38 -12.94 19.90
CA HIS A 347 -16.74 -11.77 20.70
C HIS A 347 -15.67 -11.38 21.74
N VAL A 348 -14.40 -11.48 21.36
CA VAL A 348 -13.27 -11.11 22.24
C VAL A 348 -12.72 -9.76 21.85
N GLU A 349 -12.11 -9.08 22.83
CA GLU A 349 -11.39 -7.85 22.60
C GLU A 349 -10.01 -8.15 21.99
N SER A 350 -9.63 -7.38 21.00
CA SER A 350 -8.29 -7.43 20.40
C SER A 350 -7.73 -6.04 20.17
N HIS A 351 -6.44 -5.97 19.93
CA HIS A 351 -5.73 -4.71 19.72
C HIS A 351 -4.86 -4.76 18.49
N THR A 352 -4.89 -3.65 17.75
CA THR A 352 -3.95 -3.40 16.65
C THR A 352 -3.26 -2.05 16.86
N ARG A 353 -2.20 -1.78 16.10
CA ARG A 353 -1.49 -0.51 16.17
C ARG A 353 -1.18 -0.01 14.76
N LEU A 354 -1.35 1.30 14.55
CA LEU A 354 -0.77 1.95 13.39
C LEU A 354 0.71 2.22 13.67
N PRO A 355 1.61 2.01 12.71
CA PRO A 355 3.02 2.36 12.87
C PRO A 355 3.15 3.87 12.91
N VAL A 356 4.06 4.35 13.74
CA VAL A 356 4.46 5.76 13.72
C VAL A 356 5.11 6.04 12.36
N SER A 357 4.69 7.11 11.70
CA SER A 357 5.25 7.53 10.42
C SER A 357 5.98 8.86 10.53
N TYR A 358 7.02 9.01 9.72
CA TYR A 358 7.89 10.18 9.72
C TYR A 358 7.95 10.76 8.32
N VAL A 359 8.00 12.09 8.24
CA VAL A 359 8.27 12.81 7.00
C VAL A 359 9.29 13.91 7.27
N ALA A 360 10.26 14.05 6.37
CA ALA A 360 11.09 15.24 6.29
C ALA A 360 11.13 15.70 4.83
N ASN A 361 11.02 17.00 4.61
CA ASN A 361 10.99 17.54 3.27
C ASN A 361 11.75 18.86 3.14
N LEU A 362 12.24 19.10 1.94
CA LEU A 362 12.90 20.33 1.52
C LEU A 362 12.29 20.77 0.19
N ALA A 363 12.00 22.06 0.05
CA ALA A 363 11.62 22.66 -1.23
C ALA A 363 12.38 23.98 -1.43
N TYR A 364 12.70 24.25 -2.69
CA TYR A 364 13.34 25.50 -3.11
C TYR A 364 12.59 26.05 -4.34
N SER A 365 12.03 27.25 -4.19
CA SER A 365 11.29 27.92 -5.25
C SER A 365 12.18 28.91 -5.98
N LEU A 366 12.43 28.62 -7.26
CA LEU A 366 13.18 29.48 -8.17
C LEU A 366 12.27 30.56 -8.76
N PRO A 367 12.81 31.75 -9.08
CA PRO A 367 12.08 32.72 -9.89
C PRO A 367 11.64 32.10 -11.23
N GLY A 368 10.46 32.50 -11.72
CA GLY A 368 9.95 31.99 -12.99
C GLY A 368 9.11 30.72 -12.89
N GLY A 369 8.66 30.34 -11.67
CA GLY A 369 7.66 29.30 -11.50
C GLY A 369 8.22 27.87 -11.43
N THR A 370 9.50 27.70 -11.17
CA THR A 370 10.13 26.39 -10.94
C THR A 370 10.29 26.13 -9.45
N THR A 371 9.87 24.96 -8.97
CA THR A 371 10.13 24.48 -7.61
C THR A 371 10.82 23.14 -7.69
N VAL A 372 11.92 22.99 -6.98
CA VAL A 372 12.66 21.73 -6.80
C VAL A 372 12.52 21.28 -5.36
N GLY A 373 12.56 19.99 -5.11
CA GLY A 373 12.46 19.48 -3.74
C GLY A 373 12.93 18.06 -3.58
N ALA A 374 13.00 17.69 -2.31
CA ALA A 374 13.27 16.33 -1.88
C ALA A 374 12.43 16.03 -0.63
N ASP A 375 12.04 14.78 -0.45
CA ASP A 375 11.46 14.32 0.79
C ASP A 375 11.97 12.92 1.15
N VAL A 376 11.84 12.62 2.44
CA VAL A 376 12.07 11.32 3.03
C VAL A 376 10.83 10.95 3.81
N LEU A 377 10.29 9.78 3.54
CA LEU A 377 9.07 9.30 4.18
C LEU A 377 9.29 7.87 4.70
N ASP A 378 8.94 7.62 5.95
CA ASP A 378 8.85 6.28 6.54
C ASP A 378 7.44 6.06 7.08
N ARG A 379 6.80 4.99 6.67
CA ARG A 379 5.44 4.61 7.04
C ARG A 379 5.39 3.28 7.79
N GLY A 380 6.47 2.96 8.51
CA GLY A 380 6.58 1.77 9.33
C GLY A 380 7.08 0.53 8.60
N ARG A 381 7.63 0.70 7.37
CA ARG A 381 8.22 -0.41 6.62
C ARG A 381 9.55 -0.11 5.95
N GLY A 382 10.09 1.03 6.23
CA GLY A 382 11.35 1.48 5.64
C GLY A 382 11.21 2.82 4.97
N THR A 383 12.35 3.36 4.66
CA THR A 383 12.49 4.73 4.22
C THR A 383 12.42 4.82 2.71
N VAL A 384 11.55 5.70 2.22
CA VAL A 384 11.46 6.09 0.81
C VAL A 384 12.04 7.48 0.64
N LEU A 385 12.82 7.68 -0.40
CA LEU A 385 13.42 8.96 -0.76
C LEU A 385 12.88 9.41 -2.11
N HIS A 386 12.45 10.68 -2.19
CA HIS A 386 12.00 11.29 -3.44
C HIS A 386 12.78 12.58 -3.72
N VAL A 387 13.08 12.84 -4.98
CA VAL A 387 13.65 14.09 -5.47
C VAL A 387 12.96 14.46 -6.78
N GLY A 388 12.60 15.72 -6.97
CA GLY A 388 11.92 16.11 -8.20
C GLY A 388 11.77 17.63 -8.35
N ALA A 389 11.15 18.01 -9.46
CA ALA A 389 10.88 19.40 -9.79
C ALA A 389 9.55 19.55 -10.52
N GLU A 390 8.92 20.72 -10.32
CA GLU A 390 7.77 21.18 -11.08
C GLU A 390 8.07 22.56 -11.65
N HIS A 391 7.80 22.73 -12.93
CA HIS A 391 7.80 24.05 -13.60
C HIS A 391 6.39 24.40 -14.04
N ARG A 392 5.97 25.63 -13.74
CA ARG A 392 4.67 26.17 -14.12
C ARG A 392 4.80 27.37 -15.03
N ALA A 393 4.17 27.30 -16.19
CA ALA A 393 4.08 28.36 -17.16
C ALA A 393 2.59 28.69 -17.41
N GLY A 394 2.06 29.67 -16.70
CA GLY A 394 0.64 30.03 -16.76
C GLY A 394 -0.25 28.85 -16.32
N PRO A 395 -1.16 28.38 -17.20
CA PRO A 395 -2.05 27.26 -16.88
C PRO A 395 -1.36 25.88 -16.95
N LEU A 396 -0.17 25.80 -17.53
CA LEU A 396 0.52 24.56 -17.77
C LEU A 396 1.52 24.25 -16.65
N ALA A 397 1.64 22.98 -16.30
CA ALA A 397 2.67 22.48 -15.42
C ALA A 397 3.39 21.28 -16.06
N VAL A 398 4.70 21.22 -15.92
CA VAL A 398 5.54 20.08 -16.31
C VAL A 398 6.29 19.59 -15.08
N ARG A 399 6.43 18.29 -14.93
CA ARG A 399 6.98 17.68 -13.73
C ARG A 399 7.92 16.55 -14.07
N GLY A 400 8.90 16.34 -13.20
CA GLY A 400 9.77 15.18 -13.25
C GLY A 400 10.33 14.87 -11.88
N GLY A 401 10.54 13.60 -11.60
CA GLY A 401 11.10 13.16 -10.33
C GLY A 401 11.68 11.75 -10.38
N ILE A 402 12.40 11.44 -9.33
CA ILE A 402 13.02 10.14 -9.11
C ILE A 402 12.75 9.74 -7.66
N SER A 403 12.48 8.47 -7.45
CA SER A 403 12.34 7.91 -6.11
C SER A 403 13.24 6.69 -5.94
N ARG A 404 13.58 6.45 -4.67
CA ARG A 404 14.16 5.19 -4.22
C ARG A 404 13.26 4.62 -3.15
N ASP A 405 12.62 3.49 -3.43
CA ASP A 405 11.69 2.84 -2.53
C ASP A 405 12.40 2.12 -1.35
N GLU A 406 11.62 1.60 -0.42
CA GLU A 406 12.10 0.84 0.74
C GLU A 406 12.93 -0.41 0.36
N ARG A 407 12.75 -0.92 -0.86
CA ARG A 407 13.51 -2.03 -1.44
C ARG A 407 14.75 -1.56 -2.21
N LYS A 408 15.13 -0.28 -2.06
CA LYS A 408 16.26 0.35 -2.75
C LYS A 408 16.13 0.39 -4.28
N LYS A 409 14.91 0.18 -4.82
CA LYS A 409 14.63 0.27 -6.26
C LYS A 409 14.41 1.72 -6.67
N VAL A 410 14.96 2.07 -7.81
CA VAL A 410 14.86 3.43 -8.36
C VAL A 410 13.74 3.47 -9.40
N GLN A 411 12.91 4.51 -9.33
CA GLN A 411 11.78 4.73 -10.22
C GLN A 411 11.80 6.18 -10.70
N PHE A 412 11.34 6.40 -11.94
CA PHE A 412 11.28 7.72 -12.55
C PHE A 412 9.82 8.10 -12.80
N GLY A 413 9.45 9.32 -12.40
CA GLY A 413 8.17 9.90 -12.71
C GLY A 413 8.31 11.10 -13.63
N TRP A 414 7.35 11.32 -14.52
CA TRP A 414 7.17 12.55 -15.28
C TRP A 414 5.70 12.78 -15.53
N GLY A 415 5.34 14.02 -15.82
CA GLY A 415 3.94 14.34 -16.04
C GLY A 415 3.70 15.79 -16.41
N GLY A 416 2.43 16.08 -16.63
CA GLY A 416 1.96 17.40 -16.93
C GLY A 416 0.63 17.70 -16.28
N GLY A 417 0.30 18.97 -16.19
CA GLY A 417 -0.99 19.44 -15.70
C GLY A 417 -1.48 20.64 -16.47
N LEU A 418 -2.80 20.76 -16.55
CA LEU A 418 -3.49 21.91 -17.14
C LEU A 418 -4.49 22.45 -16.11
N ARG A 419 -4.36 23.74 -15.76
CA ARG A 419 -5.29 24.42 -14.87
C ARG A 419 -6.17 25.40 -15.62
N LEU A 420 -7.47 25.23 -15.53
CA LEU A 420 -8.49 26.09 -16.12
C LEU A 420 -9.38 26.65 -15.00
N GLY A 421 -9.03 27.83 -14.50
CA GLY A 421 -9.72 28.45 -13.37
C GLY A 421 -9.65 27.58 -12.09
N PRO A 422 -10.79 27.18 -11.53
CA PRO A 422 -10.85 26.38 -10.31
C PRO A 422 -10.58 24.87 -10.55
N LEU A 423 -10.47 24.44 -11.81
CA LEU A 423 -10.28 23.04 -12.16
C LEU A 423 -8.87 22.80 -12.72
N GLY A 424 -8.28 21.70 -12.35
CA GLY A 424 -7.04 21.21 -12.92
C GLY A 424 -7.16 19.75 -13.34
N PHE A 425 -6.50 19.42 -14.43
CA PHE A 425 -6.35 18.07 -14.91
C PHE A 425 -4.87 17.72 -14.95
N ASP A 426 -4.50 16.62 -14.33
CA ASP A 426 -3.13 16.14 -14.23
C ASP A 426 -2.99 14.75 -14.84
N VAL A 427 -1.88 14.53 -15.53
CA VAL A 427 -1.44 13.23 -16.05
C VAL A 427 -0.04 12.97 -15.55
N GLY A 428 0.19 11.84 -14.96
CA GLY A 428 1.48 11.38 -14.50
C GLY A 428 1.84 10.01 -15.06
N PHE A 429 3.11 9.82 -15.33
CA PHE A 429 3.68 8.57 -15.80
C PHE A 429 4.77 8.12 -14.84
N TRP A 430 4.86 6.82 -14.65
CA TRP A 430 5.83 6.21 -13.76
C TRP A 430 6.48 5.01 -14.43
N THR A 431 7.80 4.93 -14.45
CA THR A 431 8.51 3.75 -14.95
C THR A 431 8.67 2.74 -13.83
N HIS A 432 8.37 1.49 -14.15
CA HIS A 432 8.78 0.35 -13.33
C HIS A 432 10.15 -0.12 -13.80
N SER A 433 11.21 0.22 -13.06
CA SER A 433 12.55 -0.29 -13.40
C SER A 433 12.69 -1.78 -13.05
N HIS A 434 11.92 -2.29 -12.09
CA HIS A 434 11.84 -3.70 -11.72
C HIS A 434 10.42 -4.00 -11.27
N SER A 435 9.60 -4.43 -12.21
CA SER A 435 8.37 -5.15 -11.86
C SER A 435 8.76 -6.51 -11.29
N PHE A 436 7.80 -7.19 -10.67
CA PHE A 436 7.92 -8.57 -10.21
C PHE A 436 8.48 -9.53 -11.28
N SER A 437 8.47 -9.14 -12.53
CA SER A 437 8.82 -9.97 -13.68
C SER A 437 9.99 -9.42 -14.50
N ASN A 438 10.80 -8.48 -14.01
CA ASN A 438 11.78 -7.74 -14.82
C ASN A 438 11.19 -7.08 -16.10
N VAL A 439 9.87 -6.92 -16.14
CA VAL A 439 9.20 -6.24 -17.23
C VAL A 439 9.37 -4.74 -17.02
N ARG A 440 9.93 -4.10 -18.01
CA ARG A 440 9.87 -2.66 -18.11
C ARG A 440 8.43 -2.28 -18.48
N GLY A 441 7.87 -1.32 -17.78
CA GLY A 441 6.54 -0.85 -18.05
C GLY A 441 6.38 0.61 -17.67
N ILE A 442 5.33 1.21 -18.20
CA ILE A 442 4.94 2.58 -17.88
C ILE A 442 3.54 2.50 -17.28
N THR A 443 3.41 3.05 -16.09
CA THR A 443 2.11 3.27 -15.43
C THR A 443 1.66 4.69 -15.70
N MET A 444 0.40 4.88 -16.07
CA MET A 444 -0.23 6.17 -16.25
C MET A 444 -1.29 6.40 -15.17
N ALA A 445 -1.21 7.54 -14.52
CA ALA A 445 -2.23 8.03 -13.59
C ALA A 445 -2.86 9.31 -14.12
N THR A 446 -4.13 9.51 -13.82
CA THR A 446 -4.87 10.74 -14.15
C THR A 446 -5.63 11.23 -12.93
N SER A 447 -5.73 12.54 -12.75
CA SER A 447 -6.49 13.12 -11.66
C SER A 447 -7.13 14.46 -12.05
N LEU A 448 -8.27 14.74 -11.42
CA LEU A 448 -8.95 16.02 -11.47
C LEU A 448 -8.76 16.72 -10.14
N THR A 449 -8.27 17.95 -10.16
CA THR A 449 -8.04 18.74 -8.95
C THR A 449 -8.96 19.96 -8.93
N VAL A 450 -9.61 20.22 -7.81
CA VAL A 450 -10.34 21.45 -7.51
C VAL A 450 -9.45 22.36 -6.68
N TYR A 451 -9.23 23.60 -7.15
CA TYR A 451 -8.36 24.60 -6.52
C TYR A 451 -9.13 25.61 -5.70
#